data_72c05adc98b3a2897abd5b3ce83df467
#
_entry.id   72c05adc98b3a2897abd5b3ce83df467
#
_cell.length_a   1.000
_cell.length_b   1.000
_cell.length_c   1.000
_cell.angle_alpha   90.00
_cell.angle_beta   90.00
_cell.angle_gamma   90.00
#
_symmetry.space_group_name_H-M   'P 1'
#
loop_
_entity.id
_entity.type
_entity.pdbx_description
1 polymer ?
#
loop_
_entity_poly.entity_id
_entity_poly.type
_entity_poly.pdbx_seq_one_letter_code
_entity_poly.pdbx_strand_id
1 'polypeptide(L)'
;MGRLVRFASPGSAQVIDFDEPAPPPGSVQIETLYSGISAGTELTAYRGSNPYLAKQWDPSRRLFVSGASTHSYPLDSWGYEEVGRVSAAGATGDDDLVGRLVWGAWGHRSSAIRAADWVRPRLLPEGVRPVAGIFAKIGAIGLNAVLDADIHVGETVAVFGAGVPGQIAAQLARLNGARVVVVDPLERRRELAVRLGAELALDPRSDDVAERVRAITDDRGADVVIEMSGSHQALHEAVRTAAYSSRVVTAGFFQGEASPVRLGEEFHHNRISIVGSQISGVAPALQHRWDEIRMSRTVLELEREGRLNLMDLISDTVPAEEAPAAFEMLDRAPDQALQIVLDYGNDR
;
A
#
# COMPACT_ATOMS: atom_id res chain seq x y z
N MET A 1 -2.05 29.57 -7.81
CA MET A 1 -2.37 28.44 -8.71
C MET A 1 -1.58 27.24 -8.23
N GLY A 2 -2.25 26.14 -8.02
CA GLY A 2 -1.64 24.89 -7.62
C GLY A 2 -1.25 24.02 -8.81
N ARG A 3 -0.50 22.97 -8.53
CA ARG A 3 -0.08 21.96 -9.51
C ARG A 3 -0.58 20.57 -9.12
N LEU A 4 -0.96 19.78 -10.11
CA LEU A 4 -1.37 18.38 -9.90
C LEU A 4 -0.78 17.46 -10.98
N VAL A 5 -0.64 16.19 -10.62
CA VAL A 5 -0.25 15.14 -11.56
C VAL A 5 -1.51 14.60 -12.25
N ARG A 6 -1.48 14.57 -13.57
CA ARG A 6 -2.53 14.03 -14.44
C ARG A 6 -2.00 12.87 -15.25
N PHE A 7 -2.71 11.80 -15.33
CA PHE A 7 -2.48 10.79 -16.38
C PHE A 7 -3.32 11.18 -17.60
N ALA A 8 -2.66 11.73 -18.62
CA ALA A 8 -3.33 12.21 -19.82
C ALA A 8 -3.87 11.05 -20.69
N SER A 9 -3.13 9.95 -20.74
CA SER A 9 -3.44 8.69 -21.40
C SER A 9 -2.57 7.57 -20.81
N PRO A 10 -2.78 6.30 -21.16
CA PRO A 10 -1.88 5.23 -20.74
C PRO A 10 -0.42 5.53 -21.05
N GLY A 11 0.46 5.38 -20.05
CA GLY A 11 1.88 5.64 -20.12
C GLY A 11 2.28 7.13 -20.18
N SER A 12 1.34 8.06 -19.93
CA SER A 12 1.61 9.50 -20.01
C SER A 12 1.16 10.21 -18.74
N ALA A 13 2.12 10.60 -17.91
CA ALA A 13 1.92 11.48 -16.77
C ALA A 13 2.36 12.91 -17.12
N GLN A 14 1.67 13.90 -16.59
CA GLN A 14 1.94 15.32 -16.79
C GLN A 14 1.69 16.08 -15.47
N VAL A 15 2.42 17.17 -15.27
CA VAL A 15 2.12 18.13 -14.21
C VAL A 15 1.38 19.30 -14.86
N ILE A 16 0.21 19.61 -14.33
CA ILE A 16 -0.64 20.70 -14.85
C ILE A 16 -1.03 21.66 -13.72
N ASP A 17 -1.35 22.89 -14.10
CA ASP A 17 -1.89 23.88 -13.17
C ASP A 17 -3.38 23.67 -12.91
N PHE A 18 -3.83 24.06 -11.71
CA PHE A 18 -5.26 24.09 -11.35
C PHE A 18 -5.56 25.30 -10.45
N ASP A 19 -6.82 25.71 -10.44
CA ASP A 19 -7.28 26.79 -9.56
C ASP A 19 -7.42 26.32 -8.12
N GLU A 20 -6.94 27.13 -7.18
CA GLU A 20 -7.04 26.89 -5.74
C GLU A 20 -8.09 27.84 -5.14
N PRO A 21 -9.35 27.44 -5.05
CA PRO A 21 -10.37 28.24 -4.39
C PRO A 21 -10.12 28.31 -2.87
N ALA A 22 -10.65 29.36 -2.24
CA ALA A 22 -10.69 29.40 -0.77
C ALA A 22 -11.55 28.27 -0.20
N PRO A 23 -11.20 27.70 0.97
CA PRO A 23 -11.98 26.64 1.58
C PRO A 23 -13.36 27.14 1.99
N PRO A 24 -14.45 26.40 1.67
CA PRO A 24 -15.79 26.75 2.13
C PRO A 24 -15.94 26.52 3.64
N PRO A 25 -17.00 27.09 4.27
CA PRO A 25 -17.30 26.84 5.68
C PRO A 25 -17.30 25.34 6.04
N GLY A 26 -16.69 24.98 7.19
CA GLY A 26 -16.57 23.60 7.66
C GLY A 26 -15.51 22.77 6.91
N SER A 27 -14.67 23.44 6.13
CA SER A 27 -13.55 22.82 5.40
C SER A 27 -12.25 23.55 5.67
N VAL A 28 -11.14 22.87 5.44
CA VAL A 28 -9.79 23.44 5.55
C VAL A 28 -9.03 23.23 4.25
N GLN A 29 -8.11 24.13 3.97
CA GLN A 29 -7.11 23.98 2.92
C GLN A 29 -5.88 23.31 3.50
N ILE A 30 -5.35 22.32 2.76
CA ILE A 30 -4.15 21.59 3.09
C ILE A 30 -3.12 21.90 2.01
N GLU A 31 -1.95 22.37 2.40
CA GLU A 31 -0.76 22.42 1.54
C GLU A 31 0.00 21.10 1.66
N THR A 32 0.17 20.41 0.54
CA THR A 32 0.89 19.14 0.49
C THR A 32 2.38 19.38 0.75
N LEU A 33 2.95 18.61 1.66
CA LEU A 33 4.39 18.56 1.90
C LEU A 33 5.02 17.48 1.04
N TYR A 34 4.49 16.27 1.18
CA TYR A 34 4.98 15.07 0.50
C TYR A 34 3.83 14.23 -0.04
N SER A 35 4.06 13.53 -1.14
CA SER A 35 3.21 12.42 -1.56
C SER A 35 4.04 11.23 -2.03
N GLY A 36 3.65 10.02 -1.62
CA GLY A 36 4.27 8.77 -2.03
C GLY A 36 3.63 8.21 -3.28
N ILE A 37 4.39 7.63 -4.19
CA ILE A 37 3.85 6.93 -5.36
C ILE A 37 3.67 5.46 -5.04
N SER A 38 2.43 4.99 -5.08
CA SER A 38 2.09 3.58 -4.89
C SER A 38 2.30 2.78 -6.17
N ALA A 39 3.48 2.18 -6.31
CA ALA A 39 3.86 1.43 -7.51
C ALA A 39 2.91 0.25 -7.85
N GLY A 40 2.21 -0.34 -6.87
CA GLY A 40 1.23 -1.40 -7.12
C GLY A 40 -0.03 -0.87 -7.79
N THR A 41 -0.76 0.01 -7.12
CA THR A 41 -2.09 0.47 -7.53
C THR A 41 -2.03 1.55 -8.60
N GLU A 42 -1.17 2.55 -8.43
CA GLU A 42 -1.15 3.71 -9.32
C GLU A 42 -0.59 3.38 -10.70
N LEU A 43 0.40 2.49 -10.79
CA LEU A 43 0.88 2.00 -12.08
C LEU A 43 -0.19 1.25 -12.88
N THR A 44 -1.21 0.68 -12.26
CA THR A 44 -2.33 0.09 -13.02
C THR A 44 -3.13 1.16 -13.77
N ALA A 45 -3.32 2.32 -13.15
CA ALA A 45 -3.94 3.47 -13.79
C ALA A 45 -2.98 4.12 -14.82
N TYR A 46 -1.71 4.27 -14.48
CA TYR A 46 -0.69 4.75 -15.41
C TYR A 46 -0.60 3.89 -16.69
N ARG A 47 -0.60 2.55 -16.56
CA ARG A 47 -0.54 1.58 -17.67
C ARG A 47 -1.86 1.41 -18.42
N GLY A 48 -2.99 1.82 -17.87
CA GLY A 48 -4.31 1.59 -18.45
C GLY A 48 -4.90 0.20 -18.18
N SER A 49 -4.32 -0.55 -17.24
CA SER A 49 -4.77 -1.91 -16.89
C SER A 49 -5.76 -1.96 -15.72
N ASN A 50 -6.05 -0.83 -15.08
CA ASN A 50 -6.94 -0.78 -13.94
C ASN A 50 -8.38 -1.16 -14.32
N PRO A 51 -9.05 -2.10 -13.63
CA PRO A 51 -10.40 -2.56 -13.98
C PRO A 51 -11.46 -1.45 -13.99
N TYR A 52 -11.29 -0.38 -13.21
CA TYR A 52 -12.17 0.79 -13.22
C TYR A 52 -12.17 1.58 -14.54
N LEU A 53 -11.16 1.37 -15.38
CA LEU A 53 -11.08 1.96 -16.72
C LEU A 53 -11.89 1.18 -17.77
N ALA A 54 -12.16 -0.11 -17.49
CA ALA A 54 -12.90 -1.01 -18.41
C ALA A 54 -14.32 -1.33 -17.94
N LYS A 55 -14.56 -1.24 -16.62
CA LYS A 55 -15.84 -1.62 -16.00
C LYS A 55 -16.26 -0.58 -14.96
N GLN A 56 -17.56 -0.50 -14.72
CA GLN A 56 -18.11 0.33 -13.64
C GLN A 56 -18.23 -0.49 -12.37
N TRP A 57 -17.68 0.04 -11.27
CA TRP A 57 -17.95 -0.49 -9.94
C TRP A 57 -19.29 0.03 -9.41
N ASP A 58 -20.22 -0.86 -9.10
CA ASP A 58 -21.46 -0.54 -8.40
C ASP A 58 -21.29 -0.82 -6.90
N PRO A 59 -21.13 0.21 -6.05
CA PRO A 59 -20.87 0.02 -4.63
C PRO A 59 -22.08 -0.52 -3.87
N SER A 60 -23.32 -0.32 -4.38
CA SER A 60 -24.53 -0.81 -3.75
C SER A 60 -24.70 -2.31 -3.92
N ARG A 61 -24.28 -2.83 -5.07
CA ARG A 61 -24.33 -4.26 -5.42
C ARG A 61 -22.99 -4.97 -5.16
N ARG A 62 -21.91 -4.22 -4.91
CA ARG A 62 -20.52 -4.70 -4.82
C ARG A 62 -20.13 -5.57 -6.02
N LEU A 63 -20.41 -5.05 -7.22
CA LEU A 63 -20.23 -5.78 -8.48
C LEU A 63 -19.60 -4.87 -9.55
N PHE A 64 -18.67 -5.42 -10.34
CA PHE A 64 -18.26 -4.80 -11.58
C PHE A 64 -19.27 -5.08 -12.69
N VAL A 65 -19.83 -4.02 -13.28
CA VAL A 65 -20.77 -4.08 -14.39
C VAL A 65 -20.11 -3.66 -15.70
N SER A 66 -20.46 -4.35 -16.78
CA SER A 66 -20.00 -4.05 -18.14
C SER A 66 -20.84 -2.94 -18.78
N GLY A 67 -20.29 -2.27 -19.80
CA GLY A 67 -21.00 -1.26 -20.61
C GLY A 67 -20.70 0.20 -20.22
N ALA A 68 -20.06 0.45 -19.08
CA ALA A 68 -19.52 1.75 -18.67
C ALA A 68 -18.23 1.55 -17.89
N SER A 69 -17.45 2.62 -17.68
CA SER A 69 -16.26 2.65 -16.84
C SER A 69 -16.46 3.60 -15.67
N THR A 70 -15.83 3.29 -14.52
CA THR A 70 -15.83 4.20 -13.37
C THR A 70 -14.97 5.42 -13.61
N HIS A 71 -13.84 5.24 -14.32
CA HIS A 71 -12.89 6.28 -14.65
C HIS A 71 -12.57 6.28 -16.14
N SER A 72 -12.20 7.45 -16.66
CA SER A 72 -11.72 7.63 -18.02
C SER A 72 -10.60 8.66 -18.05
N TYR A 73 -9.64 8.51 -18.97
CA TYR A 73 -8.61 9.54 -19.16
C TYR A 73 -9.20 10.85 -19.71
N PRO A 74 -8.61 12.00 -19.32
CA PRO A 74 -7.50 12.13 -18.38
C PRO A 74 -7.91 11.87 -16.93
N LEU A 75 -6.99 11.28 -16.13
CA LEU A 75 -7.18 11.02 -14.71
C LEU A 75 -6.45 12.07 -13.88
N ASP A 76 -7.19 12.85 -13.14
CA ASP A 76 -6.65 13.89 -12.25
C ASP A 76 -6.60 13.39 -10.81
N SER A 77 -5.59 13.83 -10.08
CA SER A 77 -5.50 13.59 -8.64
C SER A 77 -5.53 12.10 -8.25
N TRP A 78 -4.87 11.27 -9.02
CA TRP A 78 -4.63 9.88 -8.65
C TRP A 78 -3.54 9.83 -7.58
N GLY A 79 -3.66 8.95 -6.59
CA GLY A 79 -2.78 8.84 -5.43
C GLY A 79 -3.54 8.78 -4.12
N TYR A 80 -2.91 8.22 -3.09
CA TYR A 80 -3.53 8.04 -1.77
C TYR A 80 -2.53 8.03 -0.60
N GLU A 81 -1.31 8.50 -0.83
CA GLU A 81 -0.19 8.51 0.12
C GLU A 81 0.30 9.95 0.34
N GLU A 82 -0.55 10.83 0.90
CA GLU A 82 -0.21 12.23 1.04
C GLU A 82 -0.11 12.65 2.51
N VAL A 83 0.75 13.63 2.76
CA VAL A 83 0.87 14.37 4.01
C VAL A 83 1.01 15.86 3.70
N GLY A 84 0.36 16.69 4.50
CA GLY A 84 0.38 18.14 4.31
C GLY A 84 0.14 18.89 5.60
N ARG A 85 0.18 20.21 5.50
CA ARG A 85 -0.10 21.15 6.58
C ARG A 85 -1.41 21.89 6.30
N VAL A 86 -2.28 21.99 7.27
CA VAL A 86 -3.46 22.83 7.16
C VAL A 86 -3.02 24.30 7.11
N SER A 87 -3.28 24.98 5.98
CA SER A 87 -2.86 26.37 5.75
C SER A 87 -3.95 27.39 6.03
N ALA A 88 -5.23 27.02 5.86
CA ALA A 88 -6.36 27.90 6.10
C ALA A 88 -7.61 27.14 6.51
N ALA A 89 -8.49 27.79 7.26
CA ALA A 89 -9.83 27.32 7.58
C ALA A 89 -10.89 28.20 6.88
N GLY A 90 -11.99 27.58 6.43
CA GLY A 90 -13.05 28.25 5.68
C GLY A 90 -14.08 29.02 6.52
N ALA A 91 -14.12 28.80 7.83
CA ALA A 91 -15.00 29.51 8.76
C ALA A 91 -14.51 29.40 10.20
N THR A 92 -15.10 30.22 11.08
CA THR A 92 -14.85 30.21 12.52
C THR A 92 -15.17 28.82 13.14
N GLY A 93 -14.25 28.30 13.93
CA GLY A 93 -14.41 27.03 14.68
C GLY A 93 -13.46 25.92 14.26
N ASP A 94 -12.77 26.06 13.13
CA ASP A 94 -11.78 25.10 12.64
C ASP A 94 -10.35 25.68 12.63
N ASP A 95 -10.15 26.88 13.20
CA ASP A 95 -8.85 27.56 13.29
C ASP A 95 -7.82 26.77 14.12
N ASP A 96 -8.29 25.90 15.03
CA ASP A 96 -7.45 24.98 15.81
C ASP A 96 -6.72 23.94 14.94
N LEU A 97 -7.18 23.73 13.70
CA LEU A 97 -6.53 22.86 12.71
C LEU A 97 -5.41 23.55 11.96
N VAL A 98 -5.43 24.91 11.86
CA VAL A 98 -4.40 25.64 11.09
C VAL A 98 -3.01 25.39 11.68
N GLY A 99 -2.06 25.09 10.80
CA GLY A 99 -0.68 24.72 11.16
C GLY A 99 -0.50 23.24 11.52
N ARG A 100 -1.58 22.48 11.73
CA ARG A 100 -1.49 21.04 12.06
C ARG A 100 -1.12 20.23 10.82
N LEU A 101 -0.32 19.18 11.04
CA LEU A 101 0.02 18.20 10.02
C LEU A 101 -1.10 17.15 9.91
N VAL A 102 -1.42 16.77 8.68
CA VAL A 102 -2.47 15.81 8.38
C VAL A 102 -1.99 14.84 7.29
N TRP A 103 -2.31 13.56 7.45
CA TRP A 103 -2.12 12.54 6.43
C TRP A 103 -3.45 12.20 5.75
N GLY A 104 -3.40 11.68 4.52
CA GLY A 104 -4.65 11.27 3.87
C GLY A 104 -4.51 10.86 2.41
N ALA A 105 -5.63 10.97 1.70
CA ALA A 105 -5.74 10.66 0.29
C ALA A 105 -6.40 11.84 -0.45
N TRP A 106 -5.60 12.58 -1.21
CA TRP A 106 -6.10 13.68 -2.04
C TRP A 106 -5.45 13.76 -3.42
N GLY A 107 -4.60 12.78 -3.73
CA GLY A 107 -3.89 12.70 -4.99
C GLY A 107 -2.64 13.58 -5.03
N HIS A 108 -1.79 13.33 -6.01
CA HIS A 108 -0.54 14.06 -6.20
C HIS A 108 -0.82 15.50 -6.63
N ARG A 109 -1.05 16.40 -5.67
CA ARG A 109 -1.34 17.82 -5.92
C ARG A 109 -0.76 18.70 -4.81
N SER A 110 -0.44 19.95 -5.17
CA SER A 110 0.18 20.90 -4.24
C SER A 110 -0.74 21.33 -3.10
N SER A 111 -2.05 21.29 -3.30
CA SER A 111 -3.02 21.61 -2.25
C SER A 111 -4.34 20.87 -2.43
N ALA A 112 -5.08 20.72 -1.34
CA ALA A 112 -6.42 20.13 -1.34
C ALA A 112 -7.33 20.79 -0.31
N ILE A 113 -8.65 20.77 -0.59
CA ILE A 113 -9.67 21.15 0.38
C ILE A 113 -10.33 19.89 0.90
N ARG A 114 -10.46 19.81 2.24
CA ARG A 114 -11.13 18.69 2.92
C ARG A 114 -12.02 19.20 4.04
N ALA A 115 -13.12 18.48 4.30
CA ALA A 115 -13.96 18.78 5.44
C ALA A 115 -13.16 18.66 6.75
N ALA A 116 -13.37 19.58 7.69
CA ALA A 116 -12.67 19.60 8.97
C ALA A 116 -12.87 18.29 9.75
N ASP A 117 -14.07 17.73 9.73
CA ASP A 117 -14.39 16.44 10.38
C ASP A 117 -13.61 15.25 9.77
N TRP A 118 -13.30 15.31 8.46
CA TRP A 118 -12.44 14.31 7.82
C TRP A 118 -10.97 14.46 8.24
N VAL A 119 -10.51 15.70 8.48
CA VAL A 119 -9.14 16.02 8.86
C VAL A 119 -8.86 15.65 10.33
N ARG A 120 -9.76 15.95 11.26
CA ARG A 120 -9.55 15.76 12.71
C ARG A 120 -9.04 14.35 13.09
N PRO A 121 -9.61 13.25 12.59
CA PRO A 121 -9.10 11.92 12.91
C PRO A 121 -7.77 11.57 12.20
N ARG A 122 -7.33 12.36 11.23
CA ARG A 122 -6.12 12.15 10.42
C ARG A 122 -4.95 13.07 10.76
N LEU A 123 -5.03 13.78 11.88
CA LEU A 123 -3.90 14.56 12.34
C LEU A 123 -2.69 13.65 12.58
N LEU A 124 -1.52 14.09 12.08
CA LEU A 124 -0.28 13.35 12.27
C LEU A 124 0.06 13.32 13.78
N PRO A 125 0.35 12.16 14.37
CA PRO A 125 0.72 12.08 15.77
C PRO A 125 1.98 12.90 16.07
N GLU A 126 2.02 13.53 17.23
CA GLU A 126 3.16 14.34 17.66
C GLU A 126 4.44 13.50 17.70
N GLY A 127 5.53 14.06 17.19
CA GLY A 127 6.83 13.39 17.10
C GLY A 127 7.02 12.45 15.91
N VAL A 128 5.97 12.23 15.10
CA VAL A 128 6.12 11.55 13.81
C VAL A 128 6.73 12.50 12.79
N ARG A 129 7.74 12.04 12.05
CA ARG A 129 8.36 12.82 10.96
C ARG A 129 7.31 13.12 9.87
N PRO A 130 7.22 14.34 9.33
CA PRO A 130 6.22 14.69 8.32
C PRO A 130 6.17 13.68 7.16
N VAL A 131 7.32 13.35 6.57
CA VAL A 131 7.41 12.41 5.44
C VAL A 131 6.87 11.01 5.77
N ALA A 132 6.92 10.57 7.02
CA ALA A 132 6.35 9.28 7.42
C ALA A 132 4.81 9.23 7.24
N GLY A 133 4.14 10.38 7.20
CA GLY A 133 2.71 10.47 6.96
C GLY A 133 2.24 9.84 5.65
N ILE A 134 3.10 9.77 4.62
CA ILE A 134 2.77 9.10 3.35
C ILE A 134 2.47 7.61 3.55
N PHE A 135 3.09 7.00 4.56
CA PHE A 135 2.90 5.57 4.85
C PHE A 135 1.63 5.24 5.64
N ALA A 136 0.82 6.22 6.02
CA ALA A 136 -0.38 5.99 6.82
C ALA A 136 -1.34 4.99 6.14
N LYS A 137 -1.69 5.22 4.88
CA LYS A 137 -2.62 4.38 4.12
C LYS A 137 -1.99 3.07 3.68
N ILE A 138 -0.81 3.11 3.06
CA ILE A 138 -0.14 1.89 2.59
C ILE A 138 0.28 1.00 3.77
N GLY A 139 0.63 1.60 4.90
CA GLY A 139 0.91 0.88 6.14
C GLY A 139 -0.33 0.21 6.73
N ALA A 140 -1.48 0.89 6.66
CA ALA A 140 -2.76 0.29 7.05
C ALA A 140 -3.12 -0.92 6.16
N ILE A 141 -2.79 -0.88 4.86
CA ILE A 141 -2.95 -2.04 3.96
C ILE A 141 -2.08 -3.22 4.43
N GLY A 142 -0.81 -2.96 4.76
CA GLY A 142 0.09 -3.99 5.31
C GLY A 142 -0.40 -4.54 6.64
N LEU A 143 -0.87 -3.68 7.55
CA LEU A 143 -1.42 -4.11 8.83
C LEU A 143 -2.73 -4.89 8.67
N ASN A 144 -3.62 -4.49 7.75
CA ASN A 144 -4.84 -5.23 7.47
C ASN A 144 -4.55 -6.65 7.01
N ALA A 145 -3.56 -6.85 6.14
CA ALA A 145 -3.14 -8.18 5.70
C ALA A 145 -2.63 -9.04 6.87
N VAL A 146 -1.89 -8.44 7.81
CA VAL A 146 -1.43 -9.14 9.03
C VAL A 146 -2.59 -9.48 9.97
N LEU A 147 -3.60 -8.60 10.08
CA LEU A 147 -4.82 -8.88 10.85
C LEU A 147 -5.68 -9.99 10.23
N ASP A 148 -5.82 -10.00 8.89
CA ASP A 148 -6.52 -11.07 8.16
C ASP A 148 -5.75 -12.39 8.18
N ALA A 149 -4.44 -12.33 8.36
CA ALA A 149 -3.55 -13.49 8.49
C ALA A 149 -3.74 -14.25 9.81
N ASP A 150 -4.22 -13.58 10.88
CA ASP A 150 -4.50 -14.19 12.18
C ASP A 150 -3.28 -14.94 12.75
N ILE A 151 -2.14 -14.24 12.74
CA ILE A 151 -0.82 -14.78 13.08
C ILE A 151 -0.70 -15.03 14.59
N HIS A 152 -0.15 -16.18 14.97
CA HIS A 152 0.17 -16.50 16.36
C HIS A 152 1.68 -16.53 16.61
N VAL A 153 2.08 -16.28 17.84
CA VAL A 153 3.49 -16.29 18.25
C VAL A 153 4.14 -17.64 17.94
N GLY A 154 5.28 -17.60 17.25
CA GLY A 154 6.05 -18.80 16.88
C GLY A 154 5.70 -19.40 15.52
N GLU A 155 4.68 -18.90 14.83
CA GLU A 155 4.35 -19.31 13.47
C GLU A 155 5.39 -18.85 12.45
N THR A 156 5.55 -19.63 11.39
CA THR A 156 6.33 -19.23 10.19
C THR A 156 5.39 -18.58 9.19
N VAL A 157 5.68 -17.34 8.82
CA VAL A 157 4.93 -16.56 7.85
C VAL A 157 5.78 -16.32 6.60
N ALA A 158 5.27 -16.70 5.43
CA ALA A 158 5.88 -16.38 4.15
C ALA A 158 5.20 -15.16 3.51
N VAL A 159 5.98 -14.12 3.17
CA VAL A 159 5.48 -12.91 2.49
C VAL A 159 5.99 -12.89 1.06
N PHE A 160 5.08 -12.99 0.10
CA PHE A 160 5.37 -12.93 -1.33
C PHE A 160 5.21 -11.50 -1.83
N GLY A 161 6.30 -10.96 -2.40
CA GLY A 161 6.40 -9.56 -2.82
C GLY A 161 6.97 -8.67 -1.71
N ALA A 162 8.21 -8.21 -1.89
CA ALA A 162 8.92 -7.29 -1.01
C ALA A 162 8.88 -5.83 -1.52
N GLY A 163 7.78 -5.43 -2.14
CA GLY A 163 7.44 -4.02 -2.37
C GLY A 163 7.14 -3.31 -1.05
N VAL A 164 6.81 -2.03 -1.10
CA VAL A 164 6.54 -1.22 0.11
C VAL A 164 5.55 -1.91 1.05
N PRO A 165 4.34 -2.33 0.62
CA PRO A 165 3.40 -2.97 1.54
C PRO A 165 3.89 -4.33 2.04
N GLY A 166 4.65 -5.08 1.22
CA GLY A 166 5.24 -6.36 1.63
C GLY A 166 6.32 -6.21 2.70
N GLN A 167 7.21 -5.21 2.56
CA GLN A 167 8.21 -4.88 3.59
C GLN A 167 7.55 -4.47 4.92
N ILE A 168 6.46 -3.71 4.85
CA ILE A 168 5.69 -3.31 6.03
C ILE A 168 5.02 -4.53 6.67
N ALA A 169 4.35 -5.37 5.89
CA ALA A 169 3.69 -6.58 6.38
C ALA A 169 4.69 -7.57 7.01
N ALA A 170 5.88 -7.73 6.42
CA ALA A 170 6.95 -8.58 6.96
C ALA A 170 7.42 -8.10 8.34
N GLN A 171 7.66 -6.80 8.50
CA GLN A 171 8.04 -6.22 9.80
C GLN A 171 6.91 -6.38 10.84
N LEU A 172 5.65 -6.12 10.44
CA LEU A 172 4.49 -6.24 11.33
C LEU A 172 4.23 -7.71 11.73
N ALA A 173 4.39 -8.67 10.82
CA ALA A 173 4.31 -10.10 11.12
C ALA A 173 5.39 -10.50 12.16
N ARG A 174 6.62 -10.02 12.00
CA ARG A 174 7.69 -10.22 12.99
C ARG A 174 7.36 -9.60 14.35
N LEU A 175 6.82 -8.38 14.38
CA LEU A 175 6.36 -7.74 15.62
C LEU A 175 5.23 -8.52 16.30
N ASN A 176 4.45 -9.25 15.52
CA ASN A 176 3.39 -10.16 16.03
C ASN A 176 3.94 -11.53 16.51
N GLY A 177 5.25 -11.73 16.44
CA GLY A 177 5.94 -12.90 16.96
C GLY A 177 6.21 -14.02 15.94
N ALA A 178 6.04 -13.76 14.66
CA ALA A 178 6.30 -14.72 13.59
C ALA A 178 7.80 -14.80 13.23
N ARG A 179 8.20 -15.98 12.72
CA ARG A 179 9.40 -16.17 11.91
C ARG A 179 9.03 -15.81 10.46
N VAL A 180 9.72 -14.85 9.86
CA VAL A 180 9.32 -14.31 8.57
C VAL A 180 10.26 -14.74 7.45
N VAL A 181 9.71 -15.35 6.41
CA VAL A 181 10.36 -15.62 5.13
C VAL A 181 9.81 -14.63 4.09
N VAL A 182 10.70 -13.95 3.37
CA VAL A 182 10.29 -13.03 2.30
C VAL A 182 10.66 -13.60 0.93
N VAL A 183 9.79 -13.45 -0.04
CA VAL A 183 9.99 -13.95 -1.42
C VAL A 183 9.85 -12.80 -2.40
N ASP A 184 10.92 -12.47 -3.12
CA ASP A 184 10.89 -11.42 -4.15
C ASP A 184 11.98 -11.69 -5.21
N PRO A 185 11.71 -11.50 -6.51
CA PRO A 185 12.73 -11.67 -7.55
C PRO A 185 13.86 -10.63 -7.48
N LEU A 186 13.63 -9.46 -6.89
CA LEU A 186 14.60 -8.36 -6.88
C LEU A 186 15.54 -8.46 -5.66
N GLU A 187 16.85 -8.60 -5.92
CA GLU A 187 17.87 -8.80 -4.89
C GLU A 187 17.88 -7.68 -3.85
N ARG A 188 17.87 -6.41 -4.28
CA ARG A 188 17.87 -5.25 -3.36
C ARG A 188 16.70 -5.27 -2.38
N ARG A 189 15.52 -5.76 -2.81
CA ARG A 189 14.33 -5.89 -1.95
C ARG A 189 14.49 -7.02 -0.96
N ARG A 190 15.09 -8.15 -1.36
CA ARG A 190 15.40 -9.26 -0.45
C ARG A 190 16.43 -8.87 0.60
N GLU A 191 17.50 -8.17 0.20
CA GLU A 191 18.51 -7.64 1.13
C GLU A 191 17.91 -6.67 2.15
N LEU A 192 17.01 -5.77 1.68
CA LEU A 192 16.29 -4.87 2.58
C LEU A 192 15.43 -5.63 3.57
N ALA A 193 14.68 -6.65 3.11
CA ALA A 193 13.84 -7.47 3.98
C ALA A 193 14.65 -8.14 5.10
N VAL A 194 15.84 -8.68 4.79
CA VAL A 194 16.75 -9.27 5.78
C VAL A 194 17.26 -8.21 6.76
N ARG A 195 17.65 -7.01 6.29
CA ARG A 195 18.05 -5.90 7.17
C ARG A 195 16.91 -5.46 8.10
N LEU A 196 15.66 -5.54 7.63
CA LEU A 196 14.46 -5.21 8.40
C LEU A 196 13.96 -6.36 9.28
N GLY A 197 14.68 -7.49 9.29
CA GLY A 197 14.50 -8.57 10.25
C GLY A 197 13.77 -9.80 9.72
N ALA A 198 13.63 -9.98 8.41
CA ALA A 198 13.25 -11.27 7.85
C ALA A 198 14.34 -12.32 8.13
N GLU A 199 13.96 -13.51 8.54
CA GLU A 199 14.89 -14.60 8.85
C GLU A 199 15.51 -15.18 7.58
N LEU A 200 14.73 -15.22 6.49
CA LEU A 200 15.15 -15.76 5.21
C LEU A 200 14.54 -14.92 4.08
N ALA A 201 15.28 -14.72 3.00
CA ALA A 201 14.77 -14.12 1.78
C ALA A 201 15.12 -14.99 0.57
N LEU A 202 14.13 -15.34 -0.25
CA LEU A 202 14.22 -16.28 -1.34
C LEU A 202 13.98 -15.61 -2.70
N ASP A 203 14.72 -16.07 -3.71
CA ASP A 203 14.51 -15.68 -5.11
C ASP A 203 13.67 -16.76 -5.83
N PRO A 204 12.38 -16.47 -6.17
CA PRO A 204 11.51 -17.48 -6.80
C PRO A 204 11.96 -17.89 -8.22
N ARG A 205 12.99 -17.24 -8.80
CA ARG A 205 13.56 -17.60 -10.09
C ARG A 205 14.63 -18.69 -9.97
N SER A 206 15.25 -18.83 -8.82
CA SER A 206 16.34 -19.79 -8.56
C SER A 206 16.02 -20.80 -7.47
N ASP A 207 15.13 -20.44 -6.53
CA ASP A 207 14.71 -21.30 -5.42
C ASP A 207 13.36 -21.97 -5.73
N ASP A 208 13.20 -23.26 -5.40
CA ASP A 208 11.88 -23.83 -5.15
C ASP A 208 11.45 -23.37 -3.75
N VAL A 209 10.63 -22.33 -3.72
CA VAL A 209 10.25 -21.63 -2.48
C VAL A 209 9.53 -22.59 -1.53
N ALA A 210 8.63 -23.45 -2.04
CA ALA A 210 7.87 -24.40 -1.24
C ALA A 210 8.80 -25.42 -0.56
N GLU A 211 9.78 -25.95 -1.29
CA GLU A 211 10.77 -26.87 -0.73
C GLU A 211 11.68 -26.19 0.30
N ARG A 212 12.11 -24.96 0.03
CA ARG A 212 12.96 -24.19 0.94
C ARG A 212 12.25 -23.89 2.26
N VAL A 213 10.95 -23.53 2.21
CA VAL A 213 10.16 -23.27 3.40
C VAL A 213 9.89 -24.56 4.18
N ARG A 214 9.61 -25.67 3.50
CA ARG A 214 9.47 -26.98 4.17
C ARG A 214 10.73 -27.41 4.89
N ALA A 215 11.90 -27.21 4.27
CA ALA A 215 13.18 -27.55 4.87
C ALA A 215 13.47 -26.84 6.21
N ILE A 216 12.86 -25.68 6.47
CA ILE A 216 13.03 -24.92 7.73
C ILE A 216 11.83 -25.06 8.68
N THR A 217 10.81 -25.83 8.28
CA THR A 217 9.56 -26.01 9.04
C THR A 217 9.23 -27.48 9.31
N ASP A 218 10.24 -28.37 9.32
CA ASP A 218 10.07 -29.81 9.50
C ASP A 218 9.00 -30.38 8.54
N ASP A 219 9.10 -30.08 7.26
CA ASP A 219 8.22 -30.46 6.15
C ASP A 219 6.74 -29.97 6.26
N ARG A 220 6.42 -29.10 7.21
CA ARG A 220 5.04 -28.60 7.39
C ARG A 220 4.62 -27.57 6.33
N GLY A 221 5.52 -26.70 5.89
CA GLY A 221 5.21 -25.49 5.12
C GLY A 221 4.99 -24.27 6.03
N ALA A 222 4.66 -23.13 5.44
CA ALA A 222 4.36 -21.90 6.17
C ALA A 222 2.98 -21.98 6.84
N ASP A 223 2.92 -21.63 8.12
CA ASP A 223 1.66 -21.61 8.89
C ASP A 223 0.66 -20.61 8.31
N VAL A 224 1.17 -19.49 7.77
CA VAL A 224 0.40 -18.46 7.05
C VAL A 224 1.23 -17.94 5.89
N VAL A 225 0.56 -17.60 4.79
CA VAL A 225 1.19 -16.92 3.65
C VAL A 225 0.47 -15.60 3.37
N ILE A 226 1.22 -14.51 3.14
CA ILE A 226 0.70 -13.20 2.75
C ILE A 226 1.22 -12.90 1.34
N GLU A 227 0.31 -12.75 0.37
CA GLU A 227 0.62 -12.41 -1.01
C GLU A 227 0.39 -10.91 -1.24
N MET A 228 1.48 -10.17 -1.49
CA MET A 228 1.51 -8.71 -1.66
C MET A 228 1.95 -8.27 -3.07
N SER A 229 2.36 -9.20 -3.92
CA SER A 229 2.89 -8.84 -5.25
C SER A 229 1.80 -8.58 -6.29
N GLY A 230 0.62 -9.18 -6.12
CA GLY A 230 -0.45 -9.20 -7.13
C GLY A 230 -0.10 -10.03 -8.37
N SER A 231 0.90 -10.89 -8.28
CA SER A 231 1.29 -11.83 -9.35
C SER A 231 0.56 -13.16 -9.20
N HIS A 232 -0.13 -13.61 -10.25
CA HIS A 232 -0.80 -14.91 -10.24
C HIS A 232 0.19 -16.08 -10.09
N GLN A 233 1.42 -15.94 -10.63
CA GLN A 233 2.46 -16.93 -10.43
C GLN A 233 2.91 -16.97 -8.97
N ALA A 234 3.08 -15.80 -8.33
CA ALA A 234 3.40 -15.72 -6.91
C ALA A 234 2.27 -16.29 -6.03
N LEU A 235 1.00 -16.07 -6.42
CA LEU A 235 -0.14 -16.67 -5.72
C LEU A 235 -0.12 -18.20 -5.82
N HIS A 236 0.26 -18.78 -6.97
CA HIS A 236 0.43 -20.22 -7.11
C HIS A 236 1.52 -20.74 -6.18
N GLU A 237 2.69 -20.10 -6.17
CA GLU A 237 3.78 -20.47 -5.28
C GLU A 237 3.44 -20.26 -3.79
N ALA A 238 2.65 -19.23 -3.46
CA ALA A 238 2.11 -19.01 -2.13
C ALA A 238 1.24 -20.18 -1.66
N VAL A 239 0.38 -20.70 -2.53
CA VAL A 239 -0.44 -21.89 -2.26
C VAL A 239 0.42 -23.13 -2.06
N ARG A 240 1.45 -23.36 -2.89
CA ARG A 240 2.40 -24.49 -2.73
C ARG A 240 3.17 -24.42 -1.41
N THR A 241 3.50 -23.20 -0.97
CA THR A 241 4.32 -22.94 0.24
C THR A 241 3.53 -23.12 1.53
N ALA A 242 2.22 -22.94 1.49
CA ALA A 242 1.33 -23.00 2.65
C ALA A 242 1.27 -24.39 3.28
N ALA A 243 1.17 -24.46 4.61
CA ALA A 243 0.98 -25.69 5.36
C ALA A 243 -0.44 -26.25 5.18
N TYR A 244 -0.65 -27.53 5.56
CA TYR A 244 -1.95 -28.15 5.50
C TYR A 244 -3.00 -27.38 6.33
N SER A 245 -4.16 -27.14 5.73
CA SER A 245 -5.32 -26.45 6.34
C SER A 245 -5.03 -25.00 6.77
N SER A 246 -4.02 -24.35 6.17
CA SER A 246 -3.63 -22.97 6.44
C SER A 246 -4.28 -21.98 5.48
N ARG A 247 -3.91 -20.70 5.60
CA ARG A 247 -4.46 -19.64 4.78
C ARG A 247 -3.39 -18.91 3.96
N VAL A 248 -3.80 -18.47 2.78
CA VAL A 248 -3.08 -17.54 1.91
C VAL A 248 -3.89 -16.24 1.88
N VAL A 249 -3.36 -15.17 2.47
CA VAL A 249 -3.98 -13.84 2.46
C VAL A 249 -3.52 -13.08 1.24
N THR A 250 -4.45 -12.72 0.37
CA THR A 250 -4.18 -11.98 -0.87
C THR A 250 -4.47 -10.50 -0.67
N ALA A 251 -3.43 -9.68 -0.58
CA ALA A 251 -3.52 -8.23 -0.46
C ALA A 251 -2.92 -7.51 -1.69
N GLY A 252 -2.21 -8.23 -2.56
CA GLY A 252 -1.76 -7.73 -3.86
C GLY A 252 -2.95 -7.39 -4.78
N PHE A 253 -2.78 -6.40 -5.67
CA PHE A 253 -3.81 -6.02 -6.63
C PHE A 253 -3.60 -6.78 -7.96
N PHE A 254 -4.27 -7.92 -8.09
CA PHE A 254 -4.15 -8.79 -9.25
C PHE A 254 -4.81 -8.18 -10.49
N GLN A 255 -4.12 -8.30 -11.63
CA GLN A 255 -4.59 -7.84 -12.93
C GLN A 255 -4.74 -9.01 -13.90
N GLY A 256 -5.78 -9.00 -14.74
CA GLY A 256 -6.00 -10.00 -15.76
C GLY A 256 -6.49 -11.36 -15.23
N GLU A 257 -6.19 -12.42 -15.97
CA GLU A 257 -6.67 -13.78 -15.70
C GLU A 257 -5.69 -14.56 -14.81
N ALA A 258 -6.21 -15.38 -13.91
CA ALA A 258 -5.45 -16.18 -12.95
C ALA A 258 -4.97 -17.53 -13.52
N SER A 259 -4.64 -17.62 -14.81
CA SER A 259 -4.27 -18.87 -15.50
C SER A 259 -3.10 -19.65 -14.85
N PRO A 260 -2.09 -19.04 -14.18
CA PRO A 260 -1.04 -19.79 -13.48
C PRO A 260 -1.52 -20.55 -12.24
N VAL A 261 -2.66 -20.20 -11.65
CA VAL A 261 -3.13 -20.76 -10.37
C VAL A 261 -3.79 -22.12 -10.58
N ARG A 262 -3.21 -23.18 -10.00
CA ARG A 262 -3.67 -24.57 -10.17
C ARG A 262 -4.44 -25.05 -8.94
N LEU A 263 -5.76 -24.90 -8.97
CA LEU A 263 -6.60 -25.24 -7.82
C LEU A 263 -6.80 -26.74 -7.59
N GLY A 264 -6.46 -27.61 -8.56
CA GLY A 264 -6.54 -29.06 -8.45
C GLY A 264 -5.34 -29.72 -7.75
N GLU A 265 -4.30 -28.97 -7.48
CA GLU A 265 -3.04 -29.42 -6.86
C GLU A 265 -3.05 -29.13 -5.34
N GLU A 266 -2.04 -28.45 -4.82
CA GLU A 266 -1.86 -28.19 -3.38
C GLU A 266 -3.04 -27.47 -2.74
N PHE A 267 -3.70 -26.55 -3.47
CA PHE A 267 -4.90 -25.90 -2.92
C PHE A 267 -5.95 -26.91 -2.46
N HIS A 268 -6.28 -27.87 -3.34
CA HIS A 268 -7.29 -28.89 -3.04
C HIS A 268 -6.80 -29.89 -2.00
N HIS A 269 -5.59 -30.44 -2.19
CA HIS A 269 -5.06 -31.53 -1.36
C HIS A 269 -4.69 -31.08 0.05
N ASN A 270 -4.20 -29.83 0.19
CA ASN A 270 -3.82 -29.27 1.49
C ASN A 270 -4.95 -28.45 2.15
N ARG A 271 -6.17 -28.42 1.60
CA ARG A 271 -7.32 -27.68 2.15
C ARG A 271 -7.00 -26.20 2.40
N ILE A 272 -6.28 -25.54 1.49
CA ILE A 272 -5.86 -24.15 1.62
C ILE A 272 -7.06 -23.22 1.52
N SER A 273 -7.12 -22.21 2.39
CA SER A 273 -8.06 -21.08 2.29
C SER A 273 -7.38 -19.88 1.64
N ILE A 274 -7.94 -19.34 0.56
CA ILE A 274 -7.50 -18.07 -0.01
C ILE A 274 -8.42 -16.97 0.51
N VAL A 275 -7.86 -15.97 1.20
CA VAL A 275 -8.59 -14.87 1.85
C VAL A 275 -8.22 -13.55 1.19
N GLY A 276 -9.21 -12.84 0.65
CA GLY A 276 -8.98 -11.50 0.11
C GLY A 276 -8.86 -10.46 1.22
N SER A 277 -7.73 -9.76 1.30
CA SER A 277 -7.51 -8.65 2.22
C SER A 277 -7.60 -7.32 1.47
N GLN A 278 -8.68 -6.58 1.70
CA GLN A 278 -8.91 -5.29 1.04
C GLN A 278 -9.25 -4.24 2.09
N ILE A 279 -8.56 -3.10 2.06
CA ILE A 279 -8.52 -2.06 3.10
C ILE A 279 -9.89 -1.41 3.42
N SER A 280 -10.92 -1.57 2.57
CA SER A 280 -12.26 -1.10 2.89
C SER A 280 -12.98 -1.92 3.96
N GLY A 281 -12.38 -3.01 4.43
CA GLY A 281 -12.89 -3.87 5.49
C GLY A 281 -11.77 -4.51 6.28
N VAL A 282 -12.09 -4.89 7.51
CA VAL A 282 -11.21 -5.62 8.43
C VAL A 282 -11.83 -7.00 8.68
N ALA A 283 -11.01 -8.00 9.01
CA ALA A 283 -11.49 -9.33 9.39
C ALA A 283 -12.73 -9.25 10.31
N PRO A 284 -13.83 -9.97 10.02
CA PRO A 284 -15.10 -9.84 10.75
C PRO A 284 -14.96 -9.95 12.27
N ALA A 285 -14.06 -10.80 12.75
CA ALA A 285 -13.77 -10.98 14.17
C ALA A 285 -13.12 -9.74 14.82
N LEU A 286 -12.59 -8.81 14.03
CA LEU A 286 -11.84 -7.65 14.50
C LEU A 286 -12.56 -6.30 14.24
N GLN A 287 -13.66 -6.29 13.49
CA GLN A 287 -14.40 -5.06 13.10
C GLN A 287 -14.87 -4.21 14.29
N HIS A 288 -15.10 -4.83 15.45
CA HIS A 288 -15.53 -4.12 16.67
C HIS A 288 -14.43 -3.25 17.28
N ARG A 289 -13.18 -3.42 16.89
CA ARG A 289 -12.03 -2.74 17.49
C ARG A 289 -11.00 -2.20 16.50
N TRP A 290 -11.11 -2.50 15.20
CA TRP A 290 -10.20 -2.04 14.17
C TRP A 290 -10.94 -1.37 13.03
N ASP A 291 -10.40 -0.25 12.58
CA ASP A 291 -10.78 0.49 11.38
C ASP A 291 -9.52 1.04 10.69
N GLU A 292 -9.68 1.63 9.52
CA GLU A 292 -8.58 2.18 8.73
C GLU A 292 -7.80 3.27 9.51
N ILE A 293 -8.51 4.16 10.23
CA ILE A 293 -7.88 5.25 10.98
C ILE A 293 -6.98 4.70 12.09
N ARG A 294 -7.50 3.74 12.85
CA ARG A 294 -6.72 3.07 13.90
C ARG A 294 -5.51 2.35 13.32
N MET A 295 -5.66 1.63 12.20
CA MET A 295 -4.54 0.95 11.56
C MET A 295 -3.46 1.94 11.11
N SER A 296 -3.85 3.03 10.44
CA SER A 296 -2.94 4.08 9.99
C SER A 296 -2.17 4.70 11.16
N ARG A 297 -2.88 5.06 12.24
CA ARG A 297 -2.24 5.61 13.45
C ARG A 297 -1.27 4.62 14.08
N THR A 298 -1.66 3.34 14.19
CA THR A 298 -0.80 2.30 14.76
C THR A 298 0.52 2.19 13.99
N VAL A 299 0.48 2.23 12.67
CA VAL A 299 1.69 2.17 11.83
C VAL A 299 2.59 3.39 12.07
N LEU A 300 2.02 4.59 12.11
CA LEU A 300 2.77 5.83 12.37
C LEU A 300 3.35 5.87 13.79
N GLU A 301 2.63 5.37 14.79
CA GLU A 301 3.11 5.27 16.16
C GLU A 301 4.25 4.26 16.29
N LEU A 302 4.15 3.10 15.64
CA LEU A 302 5.24 2.09 15.61
C LEU A 302 6.50 2.63 14.92
N GLU A 303 6.36 3.45 13.87
CA GLU A 303 7.49 4.15 13.26
C GLU A 303 8.13 5.14 14.25
N ARG A 304 7.32 6.00 14.88
CA ARG A 304 7.80 6.96 15.88
C ARG A 304 8.54 6.30 17.05
N GLU A 305 8.08 5.11 17.45
CA GLU A 305 8.71 4.30 18.50
C GLU A 305 9.98 3.57 18.04
N GLY A 306 10.32 3.65 16.75
CA GLY A 306 11.46 2.91 16.16
C GLY A 306 11.25 1.40 16.08
N ARG A 307 10.02 0.93 16.21
CA ARG A 307 9.64 -0.49 16.14
C ARG A 307 9.33 -0.93 14.71
N LEU A 308 8.94 0.01 13.85
CA LEU A 308 8.71 -0.18 12.43
C LEU A 308 9.62 0.80 11.67
N ASN A 309 10.42 0.31 10.74
CA ASN A 309 11.29 1.15 9.93
C ASN A 309 10.62 1.41 8.58
N LEU A 310 10.10 2.62 8.40
CA LEU A 310 9.49 3.08 7.16
C LEU A 310 10.47 3.90 6.30
N MET A 311 11.44 4.55 6.92
CA MET A 311 12.33 5.46 6.21
C MET A 311 13.28 4.75 5.25
N ASP A 312 13.74 3.55 5.59
CA ASP A 312 14.58 2.75 4.70
C ASP A 312 13.82 2.23 3.45
N LEU A 313 12.49 2.40 3.42
CA LEU A 313 11.68 2.08 2.24
C LEU A 313 11.72 3.21 1.20
N ILE A 314 12.06 4.44 1.59
CA ILE A 314 12.18 5.56 0.66
C ILE A 314 13.50 5.39 -0.11
N SER A 315 13.37 5.12 -1.41
CA SER A 315 14.53 5.02 -2.29
C SER A 315 14.95 6.37 -2.87
N ASP A 316 13.97 7.23 -3.14
CA ASP A 316 14.17 8.53 -3.79
C ASP A 316 13.18 9.57 -3.28
N THR A 317 13.64 10.82 -3.19
CA THR A 317 12.80 12.00 -2.99
C THR A 317 13.10 12.98 -4.10
N VAL A 318 12.09 13.31 -4.90
CA VAL A 318 12.23 14.17 -6.07
C VAL A 318 11.24 15.33 -6.00
N PRO A 319 11.53 16.49 -6.64
CA PRO A 319 10.55 17.56 -6.78
C PRO A 319 9.25 17.06 -7.42
N ALA A 320 8.10 17.57 -7.00
CA ALA A 320 6.80 17.13 -7.52
C ALA A 320 6.65 17.35 -9.03
N GLU A 321 7.41 18.29 -9.60
CA GLU A 321 7.49 18.52 -11.04
C GLU A 321 8.10 17.37 -11.83
N GLU A 322 8.91 16.54 -11.17
CA GLU A 322 9.56 15.38 -11.76
C GLU A 322 8.68 14.11 -11.69
N ALA A 323 7.44 14.21 -11.21
CA ALA A 323 6.51 13.11 -11.15
C ALA A 323 6.40 12.28 -12.45
N PRO A 324 6.37 12.88 -13.66
CA PRO A 324 6.34 12.09 -14.90
C PRO A 324 7.52 11.13 -15.03
N ALA A 325 8.75 11.57 -14.73
CA ALA A 325 9.94 10.73 -14.75
C ALA A 325 9.93 9.68 -13.65
N ALA A 326 9.39 10.01 -12.47
CA ALA A 326 9.25 9.07 -11.36
C ALA A 326 8.30 7.91 -11.71
N PHE A 327 7.15 8.19 -12.34
CA PHE A 327 6.23 7.16 -12.83
C PHE A 327 6.86 6.29 -13.91
N GLU A 328 7.60 6.88 -14.86
CA GLU A 328 8.33 6.13 -15.90
C GLU A 328 9.40 5.23 -15.29
N MET A 329 10.15 5.69 -14.29
CA MET A 329 11.17 4.90 -13.58
C MET A 329 10.54 3.69 -12.89
N LEU A 330 9.46 3.88 -12.12
CA LEU A 330 8.76 2.79 -11.44
C LEU A 330 8.16 1.77 -12.41
N ASP A 331 7.75 2.21 -13.60
CA ASP A 331 7.19 1.34 -14.64
C ASP A 331 8.27 0.50 -15.35
N ARG A 332 9.38 1.13 -15.74
CA ARG A 332 10.39 0.52 -16.62
C ARG A 332 11.59 -0.07 -15.89
N ALA A 333 11.89 0.43 -14.70
CA ALA A 333 13.06 0.02 -13.92
C ALA A 333 12.70 -0.25 -12.43
N PRO A 334 11.77 -1.17 -12.14
CA PRO A 334 11.27 -1.42 -10.78
C PRO A 334 12.33 -1.97 -9.82
N ASP A 335 13.48 -2.37 -10.33
CA ASP A 335 14.68 -2.77 -9.56
C ASP A 335 15.46 -1.57 -9.03
N GLN A 336 15.29 -0.37 -9.60
CA GLN A 336 16.03 0.83 -9.21
C GLN A 336 15.36 1.61 -8.09
N ALA A 337 14.04 1.49 -7.92
CA ALA A 337 13.28 2.23 -6.93
C ALA A 337 12.32 1.33 -6.12
N LEU A 338 12.01 1.76 -4.89
CA LEU A 338 11.02 1.11 -4.03
C LEU A 338 9.88 2.07 -3.72
N GLN A 339 10.10 3.07 -2.85
CA GLN A 339 9.18 4.19 -2.61
C GLN A 339 9.80 5.47 -3.15
N ILE A 340 9.17 6.07 -4.14
CA ILE A 340 9.50 7.43 -4.58
C ILE A 340 8.56 8.40 -3.88
N VAL A 341 9.15 9.45 -3.31
CA VAL A 341 8.44 10.55 -2.65
C VAL A 341 8.52 11.79 -3.52
N LEU A 342 7.38 12.40 -3.79
CA LEU A 342 7.27 13.71 -4.42
C LEU A 342 7.30 14.78 -3.33
N ASP A 343 8.27 15.69 -3.39
CA ASP A 343 8.46 16.82 -2.48
C ASP A 343 7.86 18.10 -3.12
N TYR A 344 6.97 18.75 -2.40
CA TYR A 344 6.32 20.00 -2.84
C TYR A 344 7.04 21.27 -2.34
N GLY A 345 8.15 21.13 -1.60
CA GLY A 345 8.96 22.25 -1.14
C GLY A 345 8.36 23.06 0.03
N ASN A 346 7.31 22.59 0.66
CA ASN A 346 6.53 23.31 1.68
C ASN A 346 6.91 22.95 3.12
N ASP A 347 7.95 22.13 3.34
CA ASP A 347 8.40 21.69 4.69
C ASP A 347 9.48 22.62 5.30
N ARG A 348 9.57 23.89 4.83
CA ARG A 348 10.56 24.88 5.30
C ARG A 348 9.99 25.86 6.31
#